data_74e8544ada9905cdf1c6e8adc4e14574
#
_entry.id   74e8544ada9905cdf1c6e8adc4e14574
#
_cell.length_a   1.000
_cell.length_b   1.000
_cell.length_c   1.000
_cell.angle_alpha   90.00
_cell.angle_beta   90.00
_cell.angle_gamma   90.00
#
_symmetry.space_group_name_H-M   'P 1'
#
loop_
_entity.id
_entity.type
_entity.pdbx_description
1 polymer ?
#
loop_
_entity_poly.entity_id
_entity_poly.type
_entity_poly.pdbx_seq_one_letter_code
_entity_poly.pdbx_strand_id
1 'polypeptide(L)'
;MNEYYPRLRRLSIAIDYEIREVRNSEAATLIYTNPKMLNLQEMYGVAKNFQPGTKEYKEVYEIAATNYPADIVANINAASANIVYGDFDRAQQYMERVKDDPRAWNNLGVLAWLSGDSEIAKEWFTKALTIEPEKAQENLNKIK
;
A
#
# COMPACT_ATOMS: atom_id res chain seq x y z
N MET A 1 2.81 -42.43 23.51
CA MET A 1 3.19 -41.03 23.44
C MET A 1 3.40 -40.49 22.02
N ASN A 2 3.92 -41.31 21.11
CA ASN A 2 4.17 -40.90 19.73
C ASN A 2 2.92 -40.75 18.82
N GLU A 3 1.76 -41.27 19.17
CA GLU A 3 0.53 -41.20 18.39
C GLU A 3 -0.26 -39.90 18.58
N TYR A 4 -0.04 -39.18 19.71
CA TYR A 4 -0.75 -37.92 19.99
C TYR A 4 -0.13 -36.69 19.29
N TYR A 5 1.18 -36.68 19.05
CA TYR A 5 1.90 -35.56 18.45
C TYR A 5 1.49 -35.25 16.98
N PRO A 6 1.32 -36.23 16.07
CA PRO A 6 0.89 -35.96 14.69
C PRO A 6 -0.56 -35.46 14.61
N ARG A 7 -1.44 -35.91 15.50
CA ARG A 7 -2.85 -35.47 15.54
C ARG A 7 -2.98 -34.05 16.05
N LEU A 8 -2.22 -33.67 17.08
CA LEU A 8 -2.18 -32.30 17.60
C LEU A 8 -1.62 -31.30 16.57
N ARG A 9 -0.58 -31.70 15.81
CA ARG A 9 -0.04 -30.86 14.73
C ARG A 9 -1.04 -30.68 13.59
N ARG A 10 -1.79 -31.69 13.21
CA ARG A 10 -2.85 -31.59 12.19
C ARG A 10 -4.00 -30.73 12.65
N LEU A 11 -4.39 -30.80 13.92
CA LEU A 11 -5.40 -29.92 14.50
C LEU A 11 -4.94 -28.45 14.52
N SER A 12 -3.70 -28.18 14.89
CA SER A 12 -3.15 -26.82 14.90
C SER A 12 -3.12 -26.19 13.50
N ILE A 13 -2.73 -26.97 12.48
CA ILE A 13 -2.72 -26.48 11.08
C ILE A 13 -4.14 -26.23 10.57
N ALA A 14 -5.11 -27.09 10.87
CA ALA A 14 -6.50 -26.92 10.47
C ALA A 14 -7.15 -25.71 11.17
N ILE A 15 -6.90 -25.52 12.47
CA ILE A 15 -7.37 -24.38 13.25
C ILE A 15 -6.75 -23.06 12.71
N ASP A 16 -5.46 -23.05 12.42
CA ASP A 16 -4.78 -21.88 11.86
C ASP A 16 -5.31 -21.52 10.47
N TYR A 17 -5.65 -22.49 9.64
CA TYR A 17 -6.22 -22.29 8.33
C TYR A 17 -7.66 -21.72 8.42
N GLU A 18 -8.51 -22.29 9.25
CA GLU A 18 -9.87 -21.79 9.50
C GLU A 18 -9.88 -20.37 10.09
N ILE A 19 -8.99 -20.08 11.04
CA ILE A 19 -8.86 -18.73 11.63
C ILE A 19 -8.39 -17.72 10.57
N ARG A 20 -7.51 -18.09 9.63
CA ARG A 20 -7.08 -17.19 8.55
C ARG A 20 -8.21 -16.89 7.58
N GLU A 21 -9.01 -17.86 7.18
CA GLU A 21 -10.17 -17.64 6.29
C GLU A 21 -11.24 -16.79 6.96
N VAL A 22 -11.57 -17.07 8.21
CA VAL A 22 -12.53 -16.28 8.99
C VAL A 22 -12.01 -14.84 9.18
N ARG A 23 -10.72 -14.65 9.45
CA ARG A 23 -10.13 -13.30 9.55
C ARG A 23 -10.19 -12.51 8.25
N ASN A 24 -9.97 -13.12 7.09
CA ASN A 24 -10.05 -12.43 5.81
C ASN A 24 -11.46 -11.98 5.47
N SER A 25 -12.48 -12.80 5.72
CA SER A 25 -13.88 -12.43 5.52
C SER A 25 -14.35 -11.39 6.55
N GLU A 26 -13.92 -11.52 7.80
CA GLU A 26 -14.16 -10.57 8.88
C GLU A 26 -13.49 -9.21 8.60
N ALA A 27 -12.22 -9.22 8.13
CA ALA A 27 -11.49 -8.03 7.77
C ALA A 27 -12.19 -7.24 6.64
N ALA A 28 -12.77 -7.92 5.66
CA ALA A 28 -13.54 -7.29 4.57
C ALA A 28 -14.76 -6.52 5.07
N THR A 29 -15.35 -6.92 6.19
CA THR A 29 -16.45 -6.20 6.84
C THR A 29 -15.92 -5.12 7.80
N LEU A 30 -14.91 -5.46 8.61
CA LEU A 30 -14.34 -4.58 9.62
C LEU A 30 -13.65 -3.36 9.02
N ILE A 31 -13.10 -3.46 7.81
CA ILE A 31 -12.44 -2.32 7.15
C ILE A 31 -13.38 -1.11 7.02
N TYR A 32 -14.67 -1.36 6.82
CA TYR A 32 -15.67 -0.30 6.67
C TYR A 32 -16.46 0.02 7.96
N THR A 33 -16.50 -0.90 8.91
CA THR A 33 -17.32 -0.77 10.12
C THR A 33 -16.51 -0.41 11.35
N ASN A 34 -15.34 -1.01 11.52
CA ASN A 34 -14.44 -0.74 12.65
C ASN A 34 -12.97 -1.01 12.28
N PRO A 35 -12.37 -0.19 11.38
CA PRO A 35 -11.01 -0.42 10.88
C PRO A 35 -9.93 -0.41 11.95
N LYS A 36 -10.18 0.20 13.11
CA LYS A 36 -9.23 0.22 14.25
C LYS A 36 -8.92 -1.17 14.82
N MET A 37 -9.77 -2.15 14.55
CA MET A 37 -9.53 -3.54 14.95
C MET A 37 -8.58 -4.29 14.01
N LEU A 38 -8.22 -3.70 12.87
CA LEU A 38 -7.35 -4.30 11.87
C LEU A 38 -5.95 -3.72 11.95
N ASN A 39 -4.94 -4.58 11.76
CA ASN A 39 -3.58 -4.16 11.48
C ASN A 39 -3.40 -3.87 9.97
N LEU A 40 -2.28 -3.23 9.60
CA LEU A 40 -2.00 -2.87 8.21
C LEU A 40 -1.96 -4.08 7.25
N GLN A 41 -1.45 -5.23 7.70
CA GLN A 41 -1.39 -6.44 6.87
C GLN A 41 -2.80 -6.98 6.54
N GLU A 42 -3.69 -6.93 7.52
CA GLU A 42 -5.09 -7.31 7.34
C GLU A 42 -5.81 -6.35 6.40
N MET A 43 -5.58 -5.04 6.53
CA MET A 43 -6.12 -4.03 5.62
C MET A 43 -5.61 -4.22 4.20
N TYR A 44 -4.31 -4.47 4.00
CA TYR A 44 -3.74 -4.75 2.67
C TYR A 44 -4.26 -6.07 2.10
N GLY A 45 -4.57 -7.05 2.95
CA GLY A 45 -5.25 -8.29 2.53
C GLY A 45 -6.62 -8.01 1.90
N VAL A 46 -7.38 -7.08 2.47
CA VAL A 46 -8.68 -6.65 1.90
C VAL A 46 -8.48 -5.94 0.56
N ALA A 47 -7.47 -5.07 0.44
CA ALA A 47 -7.19 -4.35 -0.80
C ALA A 47 -6.95 -5.29 -1.99
N LYS A 48 -6.35 -6.47 -1.77
CA LYS A 48 -6.08 -7.48 -2.81
C LYS A 48 -7.34 -8.05 -3.45
N ASN A 49 -8.52 -7.88 -2.85
CA ASN A 49 -9.79 -8.30 -3.42
C ASN A 49 -10.31 -7.36 -4.52
N PHE A 50 -9.71 -6.18 -4.65
CA PHE A 50 -10.11 -5.17 -5.62
C PHE A 50 -9.03 -4.96 -6.68
N GLN A 51 -9.42 -4.55 -7.87
CA GLN A 51 -8.47 -4.23 -8.93
C GLN A 51 -7.87 -2.83 -8.71
N PRO A 52 -6.54 -2.67 -8.91
CA PRO A 52 -5.92 -1.35 -8.91
C PRO A 52 -6.64 -0.39 -9.87
N GLY A 53 -6.84 0.85 -9.43
CA GLY A 53 -7.56 1.87 -10.19
C GLY A 53 -9.07 1.89 -9.96
N THR A 54 -9.63 0.99 -9.15
CA THR A 54 -11.03 1.06 -8.71
C THR A 54 -11.16 1.95 -7.47
N LYS A 55 -12.37 2.45 -7.26
CA LYS A 55 -12.70 3.28 -6.09
C LYS A 55 -12.48 2.51 -4.78
N GLU A 56 -12.92 1.26 -4.74
CA GLU A 56 -12.80 0.38 -3.57
C GLU A 56 -11.34 0.10 -3.21
N TYR A 57 -10.49 -0.15 -4.21
CA TYR A 57 -9.04 -0.31 -4.02
C TYR A 57 -8.44 0.94 -3.36
N LYS A 58 -8.75 2.12 -3.89
CA LYS A 58 -8.32 3.39 -3.34
C LYS A 58 -8.79 3.60 -1.90
N GLU A 59 -10.08 3.39 -1.64
CA GLU A 59 -10.70 3.59 -0.32
C GLU A 59 -10.04 2.74 0.77
N VAL A 60 -9.71 1.47 0.50
CA VAL A 60 -9.05 0.61 1.49
C VAL A 60 -7.68 1.16 1.89
N TYR A 61 -6.87 1.63 0.94
CA TYR A 61 -5.58 2.23 1.26
C TYR A 61 -5.71 3.58 1.98
N GLU A 62 -6.72 4.37 1.66
CA GLU A 62 -7.02 5.62 2.38
C GLU A 62 -7.44 5.35 3.83
N ILE A 63 -8.26 4.32 4.05
CA ILE A 63 -8.64 3.87 5.41
C ILE A 63 -7.38 3.45 6.19
N ALA A 64 -6.48 2.70 5.56
CA ALA A 64 -5.22 2.28 6.17
C ALA A 64 -4.37 3.49 6.60
N ALA A 65 -4.15 4.46 5.70
CA ALA A 65 -3.39 5.67 6.01
C ALA A 65 -4.08 6.59 7.03
N THR A 66 -5.40 6.56 7.11
CA THR A 66 -6.17 7.31 8.11
C THR A 66 -6.04 6.70 9.51
N ASN A 67 -6.02 5.37 9.61
CA ASN A 67 -5.86 4.67 10.89
C ASN A 67 -4.41 4.59 11.36
N TYR A 68 -3.46 4.66 10.43
CA TYR A 68 -2.02 4.65 10.69
C TYR A 68 -1.33 5.87 10.05
N PRO A 69 -1.68 7.10 10.51
CA PRO A 69 -1.26 8.34 9.82
C PRO A 69 0.26 8.60 9.89
N ALA A 70 0.95 8.03 10.86
CA ALA A 70 2.40 8.14 11.01
C ALA A 70 3.17 7.04 10.25
N ASP A 71 2.48 6.03 9.72
CA ASP A 71 3.13 4.95 8.98
C ASP A 71 3.47 5.41 7.55
N ILE A 72 4.76 5.37 7.21
CA ILE A 72 5.27 5.86 5.93
C ILE A 72 4.76 5.02 4.77
N VAL A 73 4.76 3.70 4.92
CA VAL A 73 4.31 2.78 3.88
C VAL A 73 2.81 2.92 3.63
N ALA A 74 2.01 3.12 4.67
CA ALA A 74 0.57 3.35 4.54
C ALA A 74 0.27 4.62 3.73
N ASN A 75 1.00 5.71 3.98
CA ASN A 75 0.85 6.95 3.22
C ASN A 75 1.32 6.80 1.76
N ILE A 76 2.45 6.13 1.51
CA ILE A 76 2.94 5.85 0.15
C ILE A 76 1.92 4.99 -0.61
N ASN A 77 1.36 3.97 0.00
CA ASN A 77 0.38 3.09 -0.64
C ASN A 77 -0.93 3.83 -0.94
N ALA A 78 -1.41 4.68 -0.02
CA ALA A 78 -2.59 5.50 -0.25
C ALA A 78 -2.37 6.50 -1.41
N ALA A 79 -1.20 7.13 -1.46
CA ALA A 79 -0.85 8.00 -2.57
C ALA A 79 -0.78 7.23 -3.90
N SER A 80 -0.14 6.06 -3.92
CA SER A 80 -0.04 5.21 -5.12
C SER A 80 -1.42 4.79 -5.62
N ALA A 81 -2.32 4.38 -4.72
CA ALA A 81 -3.68 4.01 -5.07
C ALA A 81 -4.47 5.20 -5.66
N ASN A 82 -4.26 6.41 -5.14
CA ASN A 82 -4.86 7.63 -5.67
C ASN A 82 -4.27 8.01 -7.04
N ILE A 83 -2.96 7.84 -7.26
CA ILE A 83 -2.32 8.07 -8.57
C ILE A 83 -2.95 7.15 -9.63
N VAL A 84 -3.07 5.86 -9.34
CA VAL A 84 -3.65 4.88 -10.27
C VAL A 84 -5.14 5.15 -10.52
N TYR A 85 -5.86 5.65 -9.52
CA TYR A 85 -7.25 6.08 -9.65
C TYR A 85 -7.42 7.37 -10.46
N GLY A 86 -6.38 8.25 -10.47
CA GLY A 86 -6.39 9.55 -11.14
C GLY A 86 -6.71 10.75 -10.24
N ASP A 87 -6.74 10.55 -8.92
CA ASP A 87 -6.93 11.62 -7.92
C ASP A 87 -5.56 12.15 -7.46
N PHE A 88 -4.96 13.02 -8.27
CA PHE A 88 -3.61 13.54 -8.01
C PHE A 88 -3.57 14.50 -6.82
N ASP A 89 -4.62 15.26 -6.57
CA ASP A 89 -4.70 16.16 -5.42
C ASP A 89 -4.68 15.38 -4.10
N ARG A 90 -5.41 14.28 -4.07
CA ARG A 90 -5.42 13.39 -2.91
C ARG A 90 -4.08 12.68 -2.72
N ALA A 91 -3.48 12.22 -3.81
CA ALA A 91 -2.15 11.62 -3.80
C ALA A 91 -1.10 12.61 -3.24
N GLN A 92 -1.15 13.88 -3.63
CA GLN A 92 -0.26 14.92 -3.14
C GLN A 92 -0.38 15.09 -1.62
N GLN A 93 -1.58 15.07 -1.06
CA GLN A 93 -1.80 15.18 0.38
C GLN A 93 -1.12 14.07 1.18
N TYR A 94 -1.16 12.82 0.68
CA TYR A 94 -0.47 11.70 1.32
C TYR A 94 1.05 11.79 1.14
N MET A 95 1.53 12.16 -0.05
CA MET A 95 2.97 12.30 -0.33
C MET A 95 3.62 13.42 0.48
N GLU A 96 2.91 14.51 0.73
CA GLU A 96 3.43 15.61 1.56
C GLU A 96 3.80 15.16 2.98
N ARG A 97 3.08 14.18 3.53
CA ARG A 97 3.36 13.63 4.86
C ARG A 97 4.67 12.84 4.93
N VAL A 98 5.15 12.34 3.80
CA VAL A 98 6.27 11.41 3.71
C VAL A 98 7.37 11.84 2.73
N LYS A 99 7.33 13.08 2.26
CA LYS A 99 8.25 13.61 1.24
C LYS A 99 9.74 13.53 1.60
N ASP A 100 10.03 13.52 2.90
CA ASP A 100 11.41 13.45 3.39
C ASP A 100 11.93 12.00 3.50
N ASP A 101 11.05 11.00 3.34
CA ASP A 101 11.46 9.59 3.35
C ASP A 101 11.87 9.14 1.95
N PRO A 102 13.09 8.56 1.80
CA PRO A 102 13.60 8.13 0.49
C PRO A 102 12.69 7.16 -0.27
N ARG A 103 11.89 6.36 0.43
CA ARG A 103 10.95 5.41 -0.18
C ARG A 103 9.81 6.09 -0.96
N ALA A 104 9.54 7.38 -0.67
CA ALA A 104 8.51 8.15 -1.36
C ALA A 104 9.01 8.82 -2.66
N TRP A 105 10.31 8.96 -2.85
CA TRP A 105 10.88 9.82 -3.90
C TRP A 105 10.50 9.37 -5.31
N ASN A 106 10.53 8.08 -5.60
CA ASN A 106 10.11 7.59 -6.92
C ASN A 106 8.63 7.91 -7.20
N ASN A 107 7.76 7.74 -6.21
CA ASN A 107 6.32 8.03 -6.34
C ASN A 107 6.04 9.53 -6.42
N LEU A 108 6.82 10.37 -5.75
CA LEU A 108 6.78 11.83 -5.92
C LEU A 108 7.15 12.23 -7.34
N GLY A 109 8.15 11.59 -7.93
CA GLY A 109 8.51 11.79 -9.33
C GLY A 109 7.38 11.41 -10.28
N VAL A 110 6.73 10.27 -10.08
CA VAL A 110 5.59 9.84 -10.89
C VAL A 110 4.44 10.83 -10.79
N LEU A 111 4.11 11.26 -9.57
CA LEU A 111 3.04 12.23 -9.34
C LEU A 111 3.32 13.57 -10.03
N ALA A 112 4.53 14.10 -9.89
CA ALA A 112 4.94 15.34 -10.55
C ALA A 112 4.85 15.22 -12.09
N TRP A 113 5.31 14.10 -12.64
CA TRP A 113 5.25 13.84 -14.09
C TRP A 113 3.81 13.79 -14.60
N LEU A 114 2.93 13.06 -13.93
CA LEU A 114 1.52 12.96 -14.32
C LEU A 114 0.76 14.28 -14.12
N SER A 115 1.23 15.12 -13.22
CA SER A 115 0.71 16.49 -13.02
C SER A 115 1.25 17.50 -14.04
N GLY A 116 2.16 17.09 -14.93
CA GLY A 116 2.71 17.94 -16.00
C GLY A 116 4.03 18.64 -15.66
N ASP A 117 4.61 18.37 -14.49
CA ASP A 117 5.83 19.00 -13.97
C ASP A 117 7.06 18.12 -14.22
N SER A 118 7.51 18.08 -15.48
CA SER A 118 8.60 17.21 -15.90
C SER A 118 9.94 17.54 -15.22
N GLU A 119 10.21 18.80 -14.91
CA GLU A 119 11.47 19.19 -14.24
C GLU A 119 11.49 18.73 -12.77
N ILE A 120 10.41 18.94 -12.06
CA ILE A 120 10.26 18.44 -10.68
C ILE A 120 10.30 16.91 -10.66
N ALA A 121 9.69 16.25 -11.64
CA ALA A 121 9.75 14.81 -11.77
C ALA A 121 11.19 14.29 -11.92
N LYS A 122 12.00 14.94 -12.78
CA LYS A 122 13.42 14.60 -12.95
C LYS A 122 14.21 14.74 -11.65
N GLU A 123 13.96 15.80 -10.89
CA GLU A 123 14.61 16.00 -9.60
C GLU A 123 14.32 14.85 -8.63
N TRP A 124 13.06 14.45 -8.50
CA TRP A 124 12.65 13.37 -7.63
C TRP A 124 13.19 12.02 -8.08
N PHE A 125 13.13 11.70 -9.38
CA PHE A 125 13.69 10.46 -9.90
C PHE A 125 15.21 10.41 -9.74
N THR A 126 15.91 11.54 -9.88
CA THR A 126 17.35 11.61 -9.63
C THR A 126 17.69 11.29 -8.17
N LYS A 127 16.92 11.82 -7.21
CA LYS A 127 17.05 11.43 -5.80
C LYS A 127 16.76 9.95 -5.59
N ALA A 128 15.72 9.43 -6.24
CA ALA A 128 15.29 8.04 -6.11
C ALA A 128 16.31 7.03 -6.66
N LEU A 129 17.24 7.42 -7.53
CA LEU A 129 18.33 6.56 -8.02
C LEU A 129 19.16 5.94 -6.88
N THR A 130 19.25 6.61 -5.74
CA THR A 130 20.01 6.13 -4.57
C THR A 130 19.34 4.95 -3.85
N ILE A 131 18.02 4.77 -4.05
CA ILE A 131 17.20 3.78 -3.33
C ILE A 131 16.62 2.73 -4.29
N GLU A 132 16.09 3.16 -5.42
CA GLU A 132 15.46 2.30 -6.44
C GLU A 132 16.04 2.61 -7.83
N PRO A 133 17.34 2.31 -8.07
CA PRO A 133 18.04 2.77 -9.27
C PRO A 133 17.38 2.30 -10.57
N GLU A 134 16.90 1.06 -10.64
CA GLU A 134 16.29 0.52 -11.86
C GLU A 134 14.98 1.24 -12.20
N LYS A 135 14.07 1.37 -11.26
CA LYS A 135 12.78 2.06 -11.47
C LYS A 135 12.96 3.54 -11.78
N ALA A 136 13.84 4.20 -11.02
CA ALA A 136 14.09 5.62 -11.20
C ALA A 136 14.73 5.92 -12.55
N GLN A 137 15.68 5.10 -13.00
CA GLN A 137 16.31 5.23 -14.32
C GLN A 137 15.30 4.97 -15.45
N GLU A 138 14.45 3.96 -15.30
CA GLU A 138 13.39 3.68 -16.28
C GLU A 138 12.43 4.88 -16.42
N ASN A 139 12.04 5.49 -15.31
CA ASN A 139 11.18 6.66 -15.30
C ASN A 139 11.88 7.90 -15.90
N LEU A 140 13.16 8.14 -15.58
CA LEU A 140 13.95 9.21 -16.19
C LEU A 140 14.02 9.07 -17.71
N ASN A 141 14.16 7.86 -18.21
CA ASN A 141 14.22 7.59 -19.65
C ASN A 141 12.88 7.87 -20.38
N LYS A 142 11.77 7.85 -19.66
CA LYS A 142 10.43 8.17 -20.22
C LYS A 142 10.15 9.66 -20.30
N ILE A 143 10.85 10.47 -19.52
CA ILE A 143 10.70 11.93 -19.57
C ILE A 143 11.58 12.49 -20.67
N LYS A 144 10.94 12.94 -21.70
CA LYS A 144 11.62 13.58 -22.84
C LYS A 144 11.75 15.09 -22.62
#